data_64a915ee272b822c3162d40b37774dd6
#
_entry.id   64a915ee272b822c3162d40b37774dd6
#
_cell.length_a   1.000
_cell.length_b   1.000
_cell.length_c   1.000
_cell.angle_alpha   90.00
_cell.angle_beta   90.00
_cell.angle_gamma   90.00
#
_symmetry.space_group_name_H-M   'P 1'
#
loop_
_entity.id
_entity.type
_entity.pdbx_description
1 polymer ?
#
loop_
_entity_poly.entity_id
_entity_poly.type
_entity_poly.pdbx_seq_one_letter_code
_entity_poly.pdbx_strand_id
1 'polypeptide(L)'
;MLKFCILVLLTCLPGLVAAQTDLYLVKNGQLPYAGRTQQSVNVVIESPVNDARNFFQSFMKDNYRMSFKGGLGGLLGKNSILSVKQVPGTAIASRPVDLYTAFTSLTDSTTEVALFGGFGEKTFFSPDLTSVEFKRMQAMLERFAPAARANAYRQQVAVAEAKVVAIDKEKDKLNKAMQSARDNTTANLKRIDELLRQNQNNAQLLRQDSTQLVGNAQLREVSQAQLEHRRERLTNVERK
;
A
#
# COMPACT_ATOMS: atom_id res chain seq x y z
N MET A 1 -23.26 27.15 5.04
CA MET A 1 -23.01 26.20 6.14
C MET A 1 -21.77 25.30 5.93
N LEU A 2 -20.90 25.57 4.96
CA LEU A 2 -19.71 24.73 4.64
C LEU A 2 -18.38 25.28 5.21
N LYS A 3 -18.36 26.43 5.86
CA LYS A 3 -17.13 27.07 6.40
C LYS A 3 -16.91 26.80 7.90
N PHE A 4 -17.81 26.10 8.59
CA PHE A 4 -17.69 25.84 10.05
C PHE A 4 -17.10 24.48 10.40
N CYS A 5 -16.99 23.53 9.46
CA CYS A 5 -16.45 22.18 9.70
C CYS A 5 -14.92 22.07 9.61
N ILE A 6 -14.22 23.07 9.08
CA ILE A 6 -12.73 23.01 8.90
C ILE A 6 -11.99 23.47 10.15
N LEU A 7 -12.64 24.19 11.08
CA LEU A 7 -11.97 24.76 12.26
C LEU A 7 -11.89 23.81 13.47
N VAL A 8 -12.59 22.68 13.47
CA VAL A 8 -12.63 21.74 14.62
C VAL A 8 -11.58 20.64 14.54
N LEU A 9 -10.89 20.44 13.38
CA LEU A 9 -9.92 19.36 13.19
C LEU A 9 -8.48 19.73 13.59
N LEU A 10 -8.22 20.95 14.04
CA LEU A 10 -6.84 21.42 14.33
C LEU A 10 -6.50 21.50 15.84
N THR A 11 -7.38 21.08 16.74
CA THR A 11 -7.16 21.23 18.19
C THR A 11 -6.91 19.94 18.98
N CYS A 12 -6.69 18.79 18.34
CA CYS A 12 -6.41 17.52 19.04
C CYS A 12 -4.99 16.96 18.83
N LEU A 13 -3.95 17.80 18.83
CA LEU A 13 -2.56 17.34 18.74
C LEU A 13 -1.64 17.93 19.81
N PRO A 14 -1.90 17.75 21.11
CA PRO A 14 -0.86 17.89 22.13
C PRO A 14 -0.68 16.59 22.92
N GLY A 15 -0.39 15.46 22.30
CA GLY A 15 -0.20 14.20 23.04
C GLY A 15 0.98 13.34 22.58
N LEU A 16 1.63 13.68 21.47
CA LEU A 16 2.62 12.79 20.83
C LEU A 16 4.09 13.19 21.06
N VAL A 17 4.39 14.23 21.82
CA VAL A 17 5.78 14.71 21.98
C VAL A 17 6.52 14.06 23.16
N ALA A 18 5.84 13.45 24.12
CA ALA A 18 6.48 12.90 25.33
C ALA A 18 7.09 11.49 25.16
N ALA A 19 6.76 10.76 24.09
CA ALA A 19 7.24 9.38 23.89
C ALA A 19 8.57 9.27 23.12
N GLN A 20 9.12 10.37 22.59
CA GLN A 20 10.32 10.36 21.73
C GLN A 20 11.65 10.40 22.48
N THR A 21 11.67 10.66 23.79
CA THR A 21 12.91 10.89 24.55
C THR A 21 13.74 9.62 24.79
N ASP A 22 13.15 8.43 24.65
CA ASP A 22 13.84 7.16 24.92
C ASP A 22 14.24 6.36 23.66
N LEU A 23 13.79 6.78 22.47
CA LEU A 23 14.19 6.14 21.23
C LEU A 23 15.68 6.37 20.95
N TYR A 24 16.38 5.27 20.60
CA TYR A 24 17.80 5.24 20.28
C TYR A 24 18.74 5.60 21.45
N LEU A 25 18.20 5.73 22.68
CA LEU A 25 19.01 5.88 23.88
C LEU A 25 19.42 4.51 24.41
N VAL A 26 20.73 4.29 24.53
CA VAL A 26 21.29 3.05 25.07
C VAL A 26 21.25 3.12 26.60
N LYS A 27 20.67 2.09 27.22
CA LYS A 27 20.48 1.97 28.67
C LYS A 27 20.95 0.61 29.16
N ASN A 28 21.36 0.56 30.42
CA ASN A 28 21.53 -0.72 31.09
C ASN A 28 20.17 -1.34 31.36
N GLY A 29 20.07 -2.65 31.17
CA GLY A 29 18.86 -3.41 31.38
C GLY A 29 19.15 -4.78 31.98
N GLN A 30 18.10 -5.56 32.13
CA GLN A 30 18.16 -6.93 32.62
C GLN A 30 17.15 -7.78 31.86
N LEU A 31 17.49 -9.04 31.62
CA LEU A 31 16.56 -10.00 31.01
C LEU A 31 16.75 -11.40 31.60
N PRO A 32 15.70 -12.21 31.66
CA PRO A 32 15.79 -13.61 32.06
C PRO A 32 16.43 -14.44 30.92
N TYR A 33 17.49 -15.16 31.24
CA TYR A 33 18.14 -16.09 30.33
C TYR A 33 18.71 -17.31 31.09
N ALA A 34 18.45 -18.53 30.63
CA ALA A 34 18.92 -19.78 31.22
C ALA A 34 18.63 -19.90 32.72
N GLY A 35 17.43 -19.51 33.15
CA GLY A 35 16.98 -19.60 34.54
C GLY A 35 17.56 -18.54 35.48
N ARG A 36 18.27 -17.53 34.96
CA ARG A 36 18.89 -16.44 35.74
C ARG A 36 18.61 -15.08 35.09
N THR A 37 18.59 -14.02 35.88
CA THR A 37 18.57 -12.64 35.38
C THR A 37 19.99 -12.25 34.96
N GLN A 38 20.15 -11.86 33.70
CA GLN A 38 21.41 -11.41 33.11
C GLN A 38 21.38 -9.89 32.92
N GLN A 39 22.52 -9.25 33.14
CA GLN A 39 22.71 -7.83 32.81
C GLN A 39 22.78 -7.69 31.27
N SER A 40 22.13 -6.69 30.77
CA SER A 40 22.08 -6.38 29.31
C SER A 40 22.28 -4.90 29.05
N VAL A 41 22.55 -4.58 27.80
CA VAL A 41 22.49 -3.24 27.28
C VAL A 41 21.32 -3.19 26.30
N ASN A 42 20.41 -2.25 26.49
CA ASN A 42 19.17 -2.17 25.75
C ASN A 42 19.07 -0.88 24.94
N VAL A 43 18.46 -0.95 23.78
CA VAL A 43 18.08 0.23 22.99
C VAL A 43 16.71 -0.02 22.35
N VAL A 44 15.86 0.99 22.37
CA VAL A 44 14.58 0.97 21.65
C VAL A 44 14.79 1.65 20.30
N ILE A 45 14.41 0.96 19.22
CA ILE A 45 14.54 1.45 17.86
C ILE A 45 13.17 1.47 17.14
N GLU A 46 13.00 2.38 16.21
CA GLU A 46 11.81 2.53 15.39
C GLU A 46 11.90 1.58 14.18
N SER A 47 11.54 0.33 14.43
CA SER A 47 11.52 -0.74 13.43
C SER A 47 10.67 -1.93 13.91
N PRO A 48 9.92 -2.61 13.05
CA PRO A 48 9.32 -3.91 13.35
C PRO A 48 10.39 -4.94 13.73
N VAL A 49 10.04 -5.92 14.56
CA VAL A 49 10.98 -6.93 15.09
C VAL A 49 11.79 -7.64 14.00
N ASN A 50 11.16 -8.02 12.91
CA ASN A 50 11.86 -8.73 11.83
C ASN A 50 12.90 -7.85 11.13
N ASP A 51 12.57 -6.60 10.87
CA ASP A 51 13.47 -5.64 10.22
C ASP A 51 14.60 -5.24 11.17
N ALA A 52 14.28 -5.01 12.45
CA ALA A 52 15.26 -4.77 13.51
C ALA A 52 16.28 -5.89 13.61
N ARG A 53 15.83 -7.15 13.58
CA ARG A 53 16.67 -8.35 13.62
C ARG A 53 17.57 -8.45 12.40
N ASN A 54 17.01 -8.31 11.21
CA ASN A 54 17.75 -8.40 9.95
C ASN A 54 18.82 -7.31 9.88
N PHE A 55 18.46 -6.08 10.24
CA PHE A 55 19.41 -4.98 10.26
C PHE A 55 20.51 -5.18 11.32
N PHE A 56 20.16 -5.64 12.52
CA PHE A 56 21.16 -5.95 13.56
C PHE A 56 22.16 -7.02 13.10
N GLN A 57 21.67 -8.10 12.47
CA GLN A 57 22.55 -9.16 11.94
C GLN A 57 23.51 -8.62 10.86
N SER A 58 23.01 -7.81 9.93
CA SER A 58 23.85 -7.19 8.91
C SER A 58 24.87 -6.24 9.53
N PHE A 59 24.43 -5.37 10.43
CA PHE A 59 25.29 -4.41 11.12
C PHE A 59 26.42 -5.10 11.87
N MET A 60 26.12 -6.17 12.63
CA MET A 60 27.11 -6.92 13.40
C MET A 60 28.09 -7.69 12.49
N LYS A 61 27.60 -8.25 11.39
CA LYS A 61 28.43 -8.92 10.38
C LYS A 61 29.39 -7.93 9.73
N ASP A 62 28.90 -6.77 9.29
CA ASP A 62 29.68 -5.81 8.49
C ASP A 62 30.70 -5.03 9.34
N ASN A 63 30.33 -4.65 10.56
CA ASN A 63 31.17 -3.81 11.43
C ASN A 63 32.05 -4.61 12.38
N TYR A 64 31.62 -5.82 12.78
CA TYR A 64 32.32 -6.62 13.80
C TYR A 64 32.68 -8.03 13.32
N ARG A 65 32.31 -8.41 12.07
CA ARG A 65 32.49 -9.76 11.53
C ARG A 65 31.84 -10.87 12.36
N MET A 66 30.77 -10.53 13.05
CA MET A 66 30.01 -11.44 13.91
C MET A 66 28.71 -11.87 13.22
N SER A 67 28.59 -13.17 12.93
CA SER A 67 27.38 -13.73 12.30
C SER A 67 26.45 -14.31 13.37
N PHE A 68 25.48 -13.52 13.82
CA PHE A 68 24.46 -13.95 14.75
C PHE A 68 23.49 -14.91 14.07
N LYS A 69 23.20 -16.04 14.73
CA LYS A 69 22.26 -17.07 14.24
C LYS A 69 21.11 -17.25 15.22
N GLY A 70 19.93 -17.54 14.72
CA GLY A 70 18.80 -17.95 15.55
C GLY A 70 19.03 -19.35 16.14
N GLY A 71 18.79 -19.52 17.45
CA GLY A 71 18.75 -20.85 18.07
C GLY A 71 17.50 -21.63 17.61
N LEU A 72 17.55 -22.97 17.68
CA LEU A 72 16.45 -23.86 17.33
C LEU A 72 15.12 -23.58 18.10
N GLY A 73 15.17 -22.81 19.20
CA GLY A 73 13.99 -22.40 19.98
C GLY A 73 13.15 -21.28 19.38
N GLY A 74 13.57 -20.68 18.26
CA GLY A 74 12.87 -19.55 17.62
C GLY A 74 11.61 -19.90 16.85
N LEU A 75 11.26 -21.17 16.67
CA LEU A 75 10.05 -21.62 15.98
C LEU A 75 8.77 -21.60 16.84
N LEU A 76 8.87 -21.45 18.16
CA LEU A 76 7.73 -21.62 19.08
C LEU A 76 7.51 -20.50 20.12
N GLY A 77 8.21 -19.37 20.07
CA GLY A 77 8.04 -18.32 21.08
C GLY A 77 8.27 -16.88 20.60
N LYS A 78 7.56 -15.93 21.19
CA LYS A 78 7.62 -14.47 20.93
C LYS A 78 8.99 -13.82 21.16
N ASN A 79 9.98 -14.52 21.72
CA ASN A 79 11.32 -14.03 22.04
C ASN A 79 12.38 -14.90 21.36
N SER A 80 12.66 -14.64 20.10
CA SER A 80 13.76 -15.32 19.40
C SER A 80 15.09 -14.64 19.74
N ILE A 81 15.91 -15.33 20.53
CA ILE A 81 17.27 -14.88 20.84
C ILE A 81 18.21 -15.28 19.69
N LEU A 82 18.91 -14.30 19.15
CA LEU A 82 20.05 -14.54 18.27
C LEU A 82 21.30 -14.74 19.10
N SER A 83 22.21 -15.57 18.65
CA SER A 83 23.48 -15.80 19.34
C SER A 83 24.66 -15.97 18.39
N VAL A 84 25.82 -15.62 18.86
CA VAL A 84 27.11 -15.99 18.29
C VAL A 84 27.99 -16.45 19.43
N LYS A 85 28.61 -17.64 19.27
CA LYS A 85 29.37 -18.29 20.35
C LYS A 85 30.85 -18.43 19.99
N GLN A 86 31.70 -18.39 21.02
CA GLN A 86 33.13 -18.64 20.93
C GLN A 86 33.84 -17.75 19.89
N VAL A 87 33.48 -16.47 19.83
CA VAL A 87 34.10 -15.53 18.88
C VAL A 87 35.41 -15.02 19.46
N PRO A 88 36.56 -15.36 18.85
CA PRO A 88 37.86 -14.93 19.33
C PRO A 88 38.18 -13.51 18.81
N GLY A 89 39.04 -12.77 19.56
CA GLY A 89 39.62 -11.51 19.09
C GLY A 89 38.60 -10.41 18.78
N THR A 90 37.54 -10.31 19.59
CA THR A 90 36.48 -9.33 19.42
C THR A 90 36.89 -7.94 19.94
N ALA A 91 36.15 -6.91 19.55
CA ALA A 91 36.27 -5.59 20.14
C ALA A 91 35.97 -5.56 21.66
N ILE A 92 35.32 -6.62 22.18
CA ILE A 92 34.97 -6.73 23.61
C ILE A 92 36.13 -7.30 24.44
N ALA A 93 36.74 -8.39 24.01
CA ALA A 93 37.83 -9.03 24.72
C ALA A 93 38.75 -9.79 23.78
N SER A 94 40.01 -10.02 24.19
CA SER A 94 40.96 -10.92 23.51
C SER A 94 40.60 -12.40 23.65
N ARG A 95 39.91 -12.77 24.76
CA ARG A 95 39.38 -14.11 24.98
C ARG A 95 38.10 -14.32 24.16
N PRO A 96 37.81 -15.58 23.78
CA PRO A 96 36.54 -15.89 23.12
C PRO A 96 35.33 -15.45 23.95
N VAL A 97 34.34 -14.85 23.27
CA VAL A 97 33.10 -14.38 23.90
C VAL A 97 31.88 -15.02 23.25
N ASP A 98 30.84 -15.20 24.05
CA ASP A 98 29.50 -15.55 23.62
C ASP A 98 28.63 -14.29 23.71
N LEU A 99 27.94 -13.95 22.65
CA LEU A 99 27.01 -12.81 22.62
C LEU A 99 25.61 -13.30 22.24
N TYR A 100 24.63 -12.67 22.83
CA TYR A 100 23.21 -12.97 22.67
C TYR A 100 22.46 -11.65 22.49
N THR A 101 21.43 -11.68 21.65
CA THR A 101 20.56 -10.53 21.43
C THR A 101 19.12 -10.96 21.46
N ALA A 102 18.31 -10.35 22.30
CA ALA A 102 16.87 -10.49 22.33
C ALA A 102 16.18 -9.31 21.65
N PHE A 103 15.06 -9.59 20.99
CA PHE A 103 14.23 -8.58 20.32
C PHE A 103 12.83 -8.68 20.88
N THR A 104 12.34 -7.61 21.49
CA THR A 104 11.00 -7.53 22.08
C THR A 104 10.21 -6.46 21.37
N SER A 105 9.05 -6.83 20.77
CA SER A 105 8.12 -5.86 20.20
C SER A 105 7.48 -5.06 21.32
N LEU A 106 7.64 -3.75 21.29
CA LEU A 106 6.92 -2.82 22.17
C LEU A 106 5.63 -2.34 21.51
N THR A 107 5.70 -2.09 20.20
CA THR A 107 4.55 -1.78 19.32
C THR A 107 4.78 -2.44 17.96
N ASP A 108 3.84 -2.28 17.03
CA ASP A 108 4.01 -2.78 15.65
C ASP A 108 5.19 -2.13 14.90
N SER A 109 5.63 -0.94 15.35
CA SER A 109 6.68 -0.14 14.72
C SER A 109 7.90 0.09 15.58
N THR A 110 7.95 -0.40 16.83
CA THR A 110 9.08 -0.21 17.76
C THR A 110 9.51 -1.52 18.39
N THR A 111 10.83 -1.69 18.46
CA THR A 111 11.47 -2.91 18.99
C THR A 111 12.53 -2.52 20.00
N GLU A 112 12.51 -3.17 21.16
CA GLU A 112 13.63 -3.17 22.09
C GLU A 112 14.64 -4.25 21.67
N VAL A 113 15.89 -3.84 21.53
CA VAL A 113 17.05 -4.69 21.27
C VAL A 113 17.88 -4.78 22.53
N ALA A 114 17.98 -5.96 23.12
CA ALA A 114 18.76 -6.22 24.34
C ALA A 114 19.96 -7.11 24.00
N LEU A 115 21.16 -6.54 24.13
CA LEU A 115 22.45 -7.22 23.91
C LEU A 115 23.05 -7.63 25.26
N PHE A 116 23.45 -8.89 25.38
CA PHE A 116 24.14 -9.41 26.54
C PHE A 116 25.16 -10.49 26.12
N GLY A 117 26.08 -10.82 26.99
CA GLY A 117 27.11 -11.80 26.65
C GLY A 117 27.98 -12.17 27.82
N GLY A 118 28.98 -13.01 27.55
CA GLY A 118 29.92 -13.51 28.58
C GLY A 118 31.09 -14.31 28.03
N PHE A 119 31.88 -14.83 28.95
CA PHE A 119 32.96 -15.80 28.67
C PHE A 119 32.41 -17.25 28.78
N GLY A 120 31.42 -17.57 27.91
CA GLY A 120 30.66 -18.82 27.97
C GLY A 120 29.44 -18.72 28.88
N GLU A 121 28.79 -19.86 29.15
CA GLU A 121 27.46 -19.91 29.81
C GLU A 121 27.50 -19.68 31.33
N LYS A 122 28.70 -19.61 31.94
CA LYS A 122 28.85 -19.47 33.40
C LYS A 122 29.20 -18.03 33.85
N THR A 123 29.84 -17.23 32.99
CA THR A 123 30.36 -15.90 33.33
C THR A 123 29.83 -14.85 32.39
N PHE A 124 28.66 -14.31 32.73
CA PHE A 124 28.07 -13.22 31.96
C PHE A 124 28.68 -11.86 32.36
N PHE A 125 28.71 -10.95 31.40
CA PHE A 125 29.21 -9.59 31.61
C PHE A 125 28.25 -8.81 32.49
N SER A 126 28.85 -8.04 33.43
CA SER A 126 28.12 -7.14 34.32
C SER A 126 28.90 -5.88 34.57
N PRO A 127 28.23 -4.77 34.95
CA PRO A 127 28.90 -3.52 35.30
C PRO A 127 29.90 -3.68 36.45
N ASP A 128 29.61 -4.59 37.38
CA ASP A 128 30.38 -4.74 38.62
C ASP A 128 31.59 -5.68 38.45
N LEU A 129 31.41 -6.84 37.80
CA LEU A 129 32.42 -7.90 37.76
C LEU A 129 33.30 -7.85 36.51
N THR A 130 32.75 -7.39 35.40
CA THR A 130 33.42 -7.32 34.09
C THR A 130 33.14 -5.98 33.40
N SER A 131 33.41 -4.90 34.13
CA SER A 131 33.04 -3.56 33.73
C SER A 131 33.63 -3.09 32.39
N VAL A 132 34.83 -3.58 32.06
CA VAL A 132 35.52 -3.25 30.80
C VAL A 132 34.79 -3.90 29.60
N GLU A 133 34.50 -5.19 29.70
CA GLU A 133 33.79 -5.94 28.67
C GLU A 133 32.34 -5.44 28.51
N PHE A 134 31.69 -5.16 29.64
CA PHE A 134 30.33 -4.62 29.61
C PHE A 134 30.28 -3.24 28.92
N LYS A 135 31.20 -2.32 29.25
CA LYS A 135 31.30 -1.01 28.57
C LYS A 135 31.60 -1.14 27.07
N ARG A 136 32.46 -2.08 26.66
CA ARG A 136 32.76 -2.33 25.25
C ARG A 136 31.55 -2.90 24.51
N MET A 137 30.77 -3.78 25.16
CA MET A 137 29.50 -4.26 24.63
C MET A 137 28.48 -3.11 24.51
N GLN A 138 28.42 -2.21 25.51
CA GLN A 138 27.61 -0.99 25.45
C GLN A 138 28.01 -0.10 24.25
N ALA A 139 29.31 0.12 24.03
CA ALA A 139 29.82 0.92 22.92
C ALA A 139 29.43 0.32 21.54
N MET A 140 29.25 -1.01 21.42
CA MET A 140 28.75 -1.62 20.19
C MET A 140 27.29 -1.18 19.93
N LEU A 141 26.46 -1.18 20.96
CA LEU A 141 25.05 -0.78 20.84
C LEU A 141 24.90 0.73 20.63
N GLU A 142 25.80 1.55 21.23
CA GLU A 142 25.89 3.00 21.00
C GLU A 142 26.23 3.34 19.53
N ARG A 143 27.02 2.49 18.85
CA ARG A 143 27.26 2.62 17.39
C ARG A 143 26.11 2.08 16.55
N PHE A 144 25.42 1.05 17.04
CA PHE A 144 24.26 0.47 16.37
C PHE A 144 23.07 1.45 16.34
N ALA A 145 22.79 2.15 17.44
CA ALA A 145 21.64 3.04 17.59
C ALA A 145 21.51 4.10 16.47
N PRO A 146 22.54 4.93 16.17
CA PRO A 146 22.45 5.89 15.06
C PRO A 146 22.36 5.21 13.69
N ALA A 147 23.01 4.06 13.50
CA ALA A 147 22.90 3.29 12.26
C ALA A 147 21.48 2.75 12.06
N ALA A 148 20.84 2.24 13.12
CA ALA A 148 19.47 1.78 13.10
C ALA A 148 18.49 2.93 12.80
N ARG A 149 18.71 4.11 13.39
CA ARG A 149 17.93 5.32 13.10
C ARG A 149 18.04 5.74 11.63
N ALA A 150 19.26 5.76 11.09
CA ALA A 150 19.48 6.07 9.69
C ALA A 150 18.81 5.04 8.75
N ASN A 151 18.84 3.75 9.12
CA ASN A 151 18.18 2.69 8.38
C ASN A 151 16.64 2.85 8.40
N ALA A 152 16.05 3.16 9.57
CA ALA A 152 14.62 3.41 9.70
C ALA A 152 14.17 4.56 8.78
N TYR A 153 14.90 5.66 8.77
CA TYR A 153 14.58 6.80 7.88
C TYR A 153 14.75 6.48 6.40
N ARG A 154 15.77 5.71 6.01
CA ARG A 154 15.89 5.25 4.61
C ARG A 154 14.70 4.39 4.19
N GLN A 155 14.23 3.51 5.05
CA GLN A 155 13.02 2.71 4.77
C GLN A 155 11.78 3.59 4.64
N GLN A 156 11.59 4.57 5.52
CA GLN A 156 10.47 5.52 5.45
C GLN A 156 10.49 6.33 4.14
N VAL A 157 11.67 6.80 3.73
CA VAL A 157 11.86 7.49 2.44
C VAL A 157 11.50 6.57 1.28
N ALA A 158 12.01 5.35 1.26
CA ALA A 158 11.73 4.40 0.17
C ALA A 158 10.22 4.08 0.06
N VAL A 159 9.53 3.93 1.20
CA VAL A 159 8.06 3.74 1.23
C VAL A 159 7.33 4.97 0.70
N ALA A 160 7.77 6.17 1.08
CA ALA A 160 7.17 7.42 0.60
C ALA A 160 7.37 7.59 -0.92
N GLU A 161 8.57 7.32 -1.43
CA GLU A 161 8.89 7.36 -2.87
C GLU A 161 8.04 6.35 -3.67
N ALA A 162 7.92 5.11 -3.17
CA ALA A 162 7.07 4.11 -3.80
C ALA A 162 5.60 4.54 -3.86
N LYS A 163 5.11 5.22 -2.81
CA LYS A 163 3.76 5.77 -2.75
C LYS A 163 3.55 6.91 -3.78
N VAL A 164 4.53 7.81 -3.92
CA VAL A 164 4.50 8.87 -4.95
C VAL A 164 4.40 8.27 -6.35
N VAL A 165 5.25 7.28 -6.66
CA VAL A 165 5.22 6.59 -7.97
C VAL A 165 3.86 5.91 -8.22
N ALA A 166 3.25 5.31 -7.19
CA ALA A 166 1.93 4.69 -7.32
C ALA A 166 0.83 5.72 -7.61
N ILE A 167 0.87 6.87 -6.94
CA ILE A 167 -0.07 7.98 -7.15
C ILE A 167 0.09 8.57 -8.57
N ASP A 168 1.30 8.76 -9.06
CA ASP A 168 1.55 9.26 -10.42
C ASP A 168 0.99 8.31 -11.49
N LYS A 169 1.19 7.01 -11.33
CA LYS A 169 0.59 6.00 -12.21
C LYS A 169 -0.95 6.06 -12.23
N GLU A 170 -1.57 6.23 -11.07
CA GLU A 170 -3.03 6.34 -10.98
C GLU A 170 -3.52 7.65 -11.62
N LYS A 171 -2.82 8.77 -11.43
CA LYS A 171 -3.09 10.04 -12.10
C LYS A 171 -3.07 9.89 -13.63
N ASP A 172 -2.05 9.21 -14.18
CA ASP A 172 -1.93 9.00 -15.63
C ASP A 172 -3.09 8.13 -16.16
N LYS A 173 -3.47 7.11 -15.41
CA LYS A 173 -4.63 6.26 -15.74
C LYS A 173 -5.93 7.06 -15.75
N LEU A 174 -6.15 7.91 -14.73
CA LEU A 174 -7.32 8.77 -14.66
C LEU A 174 -7.35 9.79 -15.80
N ASN A 175 -6.22 10.40 -16.17
CA ASN A 175 -6.13 11.33 -17.29
C ASN A 175 -6.51 10.65 -18.62
N LYS A 176 -6.04 9.42 -18.88
CA LYS A 176 -6.42 8.63 -20.06
C LYS A 176 -7.92 8.31 -20.06
N ALA A 177 -8.47 7.91 -18.91
CA ALA A 177 -9.90 7.64 -18.80
C ALA A 177 -10.76 8.87 -19.04
N MET A 178 -10.35 10.04 -18.51
CA MET A 178 -11.02 11.32 -18.77
C MET A 178 -10.99 11.71 -20.25
N GLN A 179 -9.84 11.53 -20.92
CA GLN A 179 -9.73 11.81 -22.36
C GLN A 179 -10.65 10.90 -23.16
N SER A 180 -10.64 9.60 -22.88
CA SER A 180 -11.55 8.64 -23.55
C SER A 180 -13.03 9.00 -23.34
N ALA A 181 -13.41 9.41 -22.13
CA ALA A 181 -14.79 9.86 -21.86
C ALA A 181 -15.17 11.11 -22.67
N ARG A 182 -14.27 12.07 -22.80
CA ARG A 182 -14.49 13.28 -23.64
C ARG A 182 -14.66 12.93 -25.12
N ASP A 183 -13.80 12.03 -25.63
CA ASP A 183 -13.86 11.59 -27.02
C ASP A 183 -15.17 10.85 -27.30
N ASN A 184 -15.58 9.96 -26.40
CA ASN A 184 -16.87 9.26 -26.48
C ASN A 184 -18.06 10.24 -26.43
N THR A 185 -18.00 11.25 -25.57
CA THR A 185 -19.05 12.29 -25.51
C THR A 185 -19.16 13.04 -26.84
N THR A 186 -18.03 13.42 -27.43
CA THR A 186 -17.98 14.12 -28.71
C THR A 186 -18.54 13.24 -29.84
N ALA A 187 -18.20 11.96 -29.88
CA ALA A 187 -18.74 11.01 -30.86
C ALA A 187 -20.27 10.82 -30.69
N ASN A 188 -20.74 10.71 -29.45
CA ASN A 188 -22.17 10.59 -29.16
C ASN A 188 -22.96 11.83 -29.60
N LEU A 189 -22.45 13.03 -29.38
CA LEU A 189 -23.08 14.27 -29.83
C LEU A 189 -23.22 14.30 -31.36
N LYS A 190 -22.17 13.94 -32.11
CA LYS A 190 -22.23 13.82 -33.58
C LYS A 190 -23.29 12.80 -34.02
N ARG A 191 -23.37 11.67 -33.32
CA ARG A 191 -24.38 10.63 -33.64
C ARG A 191 -25.80 11.13 -33.36
N ILE A 192 -26.02 11.89 -32.31
CA ILE A 192 -27.30 12.51 -32.00
C ILE A 192 -27.72 13.45 -33.12
N ASP A 193 -26.82 14.33 -33.61
CA ASP A 193 -27.12 15.24 -34.69
C ASP A 193 -27.49 14.50 -36.00
N GLU A 194 -26.79 13.43 -36.32
CA GLU A 194 -27.10 12.57 -37.45
C GLU A 194 -28.49 11.94 -37.35
N LEU A 195 -28.82 11.38 -36.17
CA LEU A 195 -30.12 10.76 -35.90
C LEU A 195 -31.27 11.80 -35.96
N LEU A 196 -31.02 13.02 -35.48
CA LEU A 196 -32.01 14.11 -35.60
C LEU A 196 -32.30 14.45 -37.07
N ARG A 197 -31.29 14.52 -37.93
CA ARG A 197 -31.46 14.74 -39.39
C ARG A 197 -32.22 13.61 -40.07
N GLN A 198 -31.89 12.34 -39.69
CA GLN A 198 -32.60 11.16 -40.20
C GLN A 198 -34.09 11.21 -39.79
N ASN A 199 -34.40 11.54 -38.55
CA ASN A 199 -35.77 11.68 -38.07
C ASN A 199 -36.56 12.78 -38.80
N GLN A 200 -35.91 13.93 -39.09
CA GLN A 200 -36.54 14.99 -39.90
C GLN A 200 -36.86 14.50 -41.32
N ASN A 201 -35.91 13.81 -41.97
CA ASN A 201 -36.14 13.24 -43.28
C ASN A 201 -37.26 12.18 -43.27
N ASN A 202 -37.29 11.29 -42.29
CA ASN A 202 -38.35 10.30 -42.12
C ASN A 202 -39.72 10.98 -41.94
N ALA A 203 -39.79 12.06 -41.17
CA ALA A 203 -41.01 12.84 -40.96
C ALA A 203 -41.51 13.47 -42.29
N GLN A 204 -40.60 13.94 -43.14
CA GLN A 204 -40.97 14.45 -44.50
C GLN A 204 -41.49 13.34 -45.41
N LEU A 205 -40.81 12.19 -45.44
CA LEU A 205 -41.24 11.03 -46.22
C LEU A 205 -42.63 10.53 -45.79
N LEU A 206 -42.87 10.42 -44.49
CA LEU A 206 -44.18 10.04 -43.95
C LEU A 206 -45.29 10.99 -44.39
N ARG A 207 -45.04 12.30 -44.43
CA ARG A 207 -46.02 13.29 -44.95
C ARG A 207 -46.29 13.09 -46.43
N GLN A 208 -45.24 12.85 -47.24
CA GLN A 208 -45.37 12.62 -48.67
C GLN A 208 -46.16 11.32 -48.94
N ASP A 209 -45.80 10.24 -48.26
CA ASP A 209 -46.48 8.96 -48.40
C ASP A 209 -47.95 9.03 -47.95
N SER A 210 -48.24 9.74 -46.86
CA SER A 210 -49.62 10.00 -46.42
C SER A 210 -50.42 10.73 -47.51
N THR A 211 -49.83 11.76 -48.13
CA THR A 211 -50.49 12.51 -49.22
C THR A 211 -50.73 11.61 -50.45
N GLN A 212 -49.77 10.78 -50.80
CA GLN A 212 -49.86 9.82 -51.90
C GLN A 212 -50.93 8.75 -51.63
N LEU A 213 -51.04 8.27 -50.40
CA LEU A 213 -52.06 7.30 -49.97
C LEU A 213 -53.48 7.90 -50.15
N VAL A 214 -53.70 9.16 -49.75
CA VAL A 214 -54.97 9.82 -49.93
C VAL A 214 -55.29 9.95 -51.42
N GLY A 215 -54.32 10.39 -52.27
CA GLY A 215 -54.48 10.47 -53.73
C GLY A 215 -54.79 9.11 -54.35
N ASN A 216 -54.08 8.05 -53.93
CA ASN A 216 -54.32 6.71 -54.43
C ASN A 216 -55.71 6.18 -54.04
N ALA A 217 -56.19 6.51 -52.81
CA ALA A 217 -57.57 6.14 -52.41
C ALA A 217 -58.63 6.77 -53.31
N GLN A 218 -58.51 8.10 -53.62
CA GLN A 218 -59.39 8.79 -54.53
C GLN A 218 -59.36 8.19 -55.95
N LEU A 219 -58.15 7.95 -56.49
CA LEU A 219 -57.99 7.31 -57.80
C LEU A 219 -58.61 5.90 -57.84
N ARG A 220 -58.53 5.16 -56.76
CA ARG A 220 -59.14 3.85 -56.63
C ARG A 220 -60.67 3.92 -56.70
N GLU A 221 -61.31 4.88 -55.98
CA GLU A 221 -62.77 5.09 -56.03
C GLU A 221 -63.22 5.44 -57.44
N VAL A 222 -62.56 6.39 -58.13
CA VAL A 222 -62.90 6.76 -59.52
C VAL A 222 -62.73 5.55 -60.50
N SER A 223 -61.64 4.79 -60.28
CA SER A 223 -61.43 3.62 -61.15
C SER A 223 -62.44 2.49 -60.91
N GLN A 224 -62.90 2.29 -59.68
CA GLN A 224 -63.97 1.39 -59.33
C GLN A 224 -65.30 1.80 -60.00
N ALA A 225 -65.71 3.05 -59.88
CA ALA A 225 -66.91 3.55 -60.51
C ALA A 225 -66.86 3.39 -62.03
N GLN A 226 -65.74 3.66 -62.65
CA GLN A 226 -65.55 3.41 -64.11
C GLN A 226 -65.64 1.95 -64.49
N LEU A 227 -65.08 1.07 -63.62
CA LEU A 227 -65.14 -0.39 -63.86
C LEU A 227 -66.64 -0.88 -63.79
N GLU A 228 -67.40 -0.47 -62.82
CA GLU A 228 -68.76 -0.77 -62.62
C GLU A 228 -69.61 -0.35 -63.85
N HIS A 229 -69.44 0.91 -64.26
CA HIS A 229 -70.12 1.42 -65.47
C HIS A 229 -69.77 0.64 -66.72
N ARG A 230 -68.53 0.25 -66.90
CA ARG A 230 -68.13 -0.61 -68.06
C ARG A 230 -68.72 -2.02 -67.99
N ARG A 231 -68.82 -2.60 -66.78
CA ARG A 231 -69.48 -3.92 -66.58
C ARG A 231 -70.99 -3.84 -66.88
N GLU A 232 -71.70 -2.79 -66.42
CA GLU A 232 -73.08 -2.61 -66.75
C GLU A 232 -73.27 -2.47 -68.27
N ARG A 233 -72.46 -1.74 -68.95
CA ARG A 233 -72.51 -1.64 -70.44
C ARG A 233 -72.29 -2.99 -71.12
N LEU A 234 -71.33 -3.76 -70.67
CA LEU A 234 -71.12 -5.10 -71.20
C LEU A 234 -72.34 -6.02 -70.99
N THR A 235 -72.86 -6.04 -69.77
CA THR A 235 -74.07 -6.85 -69.48
C THR A 235 -75.29 -6.45 -70.35
N ASN A 236 -75.46 -5.18 -70.61
CA ASN A 236 -76.51 -4.67 -71.48
C ASN A 236 -76.34 -5.03 -72.93
N VAL A 237 -75.12 -5.24 -73.36
CA VAL A 237 -74.86 -5.73 -74.78
C VAL A 237 -75.02 -7.25 -74.85
N GLU A 238 -74.67 -8.04 -73.87
CA GLU A 238 -74.79 -9.47 -73.77
C GLU A 238 -76.25 -9.97 -73.64
N ARG A 239 -77.15 -9.08 -73.14
CA ARG A 239 -78.58 -9.38 -73.00
C ARG A 239 -79.44 -9.12 -74.27
N LYS A 240 -78.81 -8.54 -75.26
CA LYS A 240 -79.44 -8.33 -76.61
C LYS A 240 -79.07 -9.46 -77.59
#